data_c2df5e70ff2fc715ae60f4c9fe03804e
#
_entry.id   c2df5e70ff2fc715ae60f4c9fe03804e
#
_cell.length_a   1.000
_cell.length_b   1.000
_cell.length_c   1.000
_cell.angle_alpha   90.00
_cell.angle_beta   90.00
_cell.angle_gamma   90.00
#
_symmetry.space_group_name_H-M   'P 1'
#
loop_
_entity.id
_entity.type
_entity.pdbx_description
1 polymer ?
#
loop_
_entity_poly.entity_id
_entity_poly.type
_entity_poly.pdbx_seq_one_letter_code
_entity_poly.pdbx_strand_id
1 'polypeptide(L)'
;MENGAGRDDGSGKDPSERPRRTTIYSLIVGMAFIALIAIAGINTISTQNKGVLGASNEGDMPLAQFAVPNARTGAGGDANIAQDDCDSARIPCPSGNQRTPACRVDVPGAIRVCDLFDKPLVLSFWFTRGGDCENQEDVFQRAYRRFSRQVNFLAVDVRDSDSEVRKLIAEHHWTHPVGLDRDGALSNLYRVGGCPTFVYAYPGGIFQATSIGKLSDQQFFSKVDALIAASKQRAATVR
;
A
#
# COMPACT_ATOMS: atom_id res chain seq x y z
N MET A 1 48.38 -33.77 77.41
CA MET A 1 48.60 -32.35 77.65
C MET A 1 47.93 -31.69 76.55
N GLU A 2 46.85 -31.25 76.79
CA GLU A 2 46.20 -29.94 77.05
C GLU A 2 45.58 -29.37 75.71
N ASN A 3 44.30 -29.44 75.60
CA ASN A 3 43.23 -28.45 75.87
C ASN A 3 43.26 -27.23 74.94
N GLY A 4 42.18 -27.02 74.23
CA GLY A 4 41.86 -25.79 73.62
C GLY A 4 40.52 -25.87 72.88
N ALA A 5 39.42 -25.69 73.62
CA ALA A 5 38.06 -25.56 73.08
C ALA A 5 37.86 -24.17 72.44
N GLY A 6 37.44 -24.12 71.22
CA GLY A 6 36.97 -22.90 70.57
C GLY A 6 35.50 -23.07 70.19
N ARG A 7 34.62 -22.32 70.78
CA ARG A 7 33.18 -22.23 70.47
C ARG A 7 32.97 -21.53 69.13
N ASP A 8 32.32 -22.21 68.22
CA ASP A 8 31.72 -21.60 67.04
C ASP A 8 30.34 -21.07 67.39
N ASP A 9 30.23 -19.75 67.43
CA ASP A 9 28.96 -19.04 67.44
C ASP A 9 28.37 -19.05 66.05
N GLY A 10 27.50 -20.01 65.82
CA GLY A 10 26.70 -20.07 64.60
C GLY A 10 25.61 -18.98 64.57
N SER A 11 25.89 -17.83 63.98
CA SER A 11 24.90 -16.84 63.60
C SER A 11 24.20 -17.30 62.34
N GLY A 12 23.11 -18.06 62.51
CA GLY A 12 22.21 -18.41 61.44
C GLY A 12 21.51 -17.17 60.91
N LYS A 13 21.95 -16.70 59.75
CA LYS A 13 21.15 -15.76 58.94
C LYS A 13 20.05 -16.54 58.27
N ASP A 14 18.81 -16.27 58.69
CA ASP A 14 17.58 -16.77 58.11
C ASP A 14 17.44 -16.33 56.63
N PRO A 15 17.29 -17.24 55.65
CA PRO A 15 17.22 -16.88 54.21
C PRO A 15 15.85 -16.33 53.77
N SER A 16 14.94 -15.99 54.68
CA SER A 16 13.53 -15.73 54.36
C SER A 16 13.14 -14.28 54.12
N GLU A 17 14.07 -13.32 54.21
CA GLU A 17 13.76 -11.92 53.92
C GLU A 17 14.32 -11.44 52.57
N ARG A 18 13.87 -12.00 51.46
CA ARG A 18 13.98 -11.33 50.16
C ARG A 18 12.85 -10.30 50.02
N PRO A 19 13.16 -9.04 49.72
CA PRO A 19 12.20 -7.98 49.83
C PRO A 19 11.08 -8.16 48.80
N ARG A 20 9.83 -8.23 49.24
CA ARG A 20 8.58 -8.22 48.42
C ARG A 20 8.53 -7.08 47.38
N ARG A 21 9.43 -6.09 47.49
CA ARG A 21 9.53 -4.94 46.56
C ARG A 21 9.99 -5.33 45.16
N THR A 22 10.93 -6.27 45.01
CA THR A 22 11.40 -6.72 43.67
C THR A 22 10.34 -7.44 42.88
N THR A 23 9.46 -8.20 43.53
CA THR A 23 8.35 -8.90 42.87
C THR A 23 7.29 -7.92 42.33
N ILE A 24 7.01 -6.84 43.10
CA ILE A 24 6.03 -5.81 42.66
C ILE A 24 6.54 -5.03 41.46
N TYR A 25 7.84 -4.64 41.47
CA TYR A 25 8.44 -3.97 40.31
C TYR A 25 8.46 -4.85 39.06
N SER A 26 8.78 -6.12 39.17
CA SER A 26 8.73 -7.07 38.05
C SER A 26 7.32 -7.22 37.49
N LEU A 27 6.30 -7.22 38.37
CA LEU A 27 4.88 -7.31 37.95
C LEU A 27 4.42 -6.03 37.24
N ILE A 28 4.80 -4.86 37.74
CA ILE A 28 4.49 -3.55 37.11
C ILE A 28 5.15 -3.43 35.75
N VAL A 29 6.46 -3.77 35.63
CA VAL A 29 7.18 -3.76 34.38
C VAL A 29 6.59 -4.75 33.38
N GLY A 30 6.24 -5.96 33.83
CA GLY A 30 5.58 -6.97 33.00
C GLY A 30 4.22 -6.50 32.47
N MET A 31 3.39 -5.89 33.32
CA MET A 31 2.11 -5.33 32.90
C MET A 31 2.26 -4.15 31.95
N ALA A 32 3.23 -3.27 32.18
CA ALA A 32 3.52 -2.17 31.26
C ALA A 32 3.98 -2.67 29.90
N PHE A 33 4.79 -3.72 29.85
CA PHE A 33 5.24 -4.34 28.60
C PHE A 33 4.09 -5.00 27.83
N ILE A 34 3.21 -5.72 28.53
CA ILE A 34 1.99 -6.31 27.93
C ILE A 34 1.07 -5.21 27.39
N ALA A 35 0.89 -4.12 28.14
CA ALA A 35 0.08 -2.98 27.69
C ALA A 35 0.68 -2.32 26.43
N LEU A 36 1.99 -2.15 26.36
CA LEU A 36 2.68 -1.64 25.18
C LEU A 36 2.50 -2.56 23.96
N ILE A 37 2.60 -3.87 24.13
CA ILE A 37 2.36 -4.85 23.05
C ILE A 37 0.91 -4.78 22.60
N ALA A 38 -0.06 -4.69 23.52
CA ALA A 38 -1.46 -4.58 23.19
C ALA A 38 -1.77 -3.27 22.43
N ILE A 39 -1.21 -2.15 22.86
CA ILE A 39 -1.33 -0.85 22.19
C ILE A 39 -0.70 -0.90 20.80
N ALA A 40 0.50 -1.48 20.68
CA ALA A 40 1.16 -1.66 19.39
C ALA A 40 0.35 -2.57 18.47
N GLY A 41 -0.20 -3.67 18.98
CA GLY A 41 -1.06 -4.59 18.23
C GLY A 41 -2.34 -3.91 17.73
N ILE A 42 -3.03 -3.18 18.61
CA ILE A 42 -4.25 -2.43 18.25
C ILE A 42 -3.91 -1.34 17.22
N ASN A 43 -2.79 -0.63 17.40
CA ASN A 43 -2.37 0.41 16.47
C ASN A 43 -2.00 -0.18 15.10
N THR A 44 -1.34 -1.35 15.06
CA THR A 44 -1.01 -2.06 13.82
C THR A 44 -2.26 -2.50 13.07
N ILE A 45 -3.26 -3.07 13.78
CA ILE A 45 -4.54 -3.47 13.17
C ILE A 45 -5.33 -2.26 12.68
N SER A 46 -5.33 -1.16 13.46
CA SER A 46 -5.98 0.10 13.08
C SER A 46 -5.30 0.77 11.89
N THR A 47 -3.97 0.62 11.75
CA THR A 47 -3.20 1.21 10.65
C THR A 47 -3.35 0.41 9.37
N GLN A 48 -3.56 -0.90 9.45
CA GLN A 48 -3.87 -1.72 8.27
C GLN A 48 -5.21 -1.35 7.61
N ASN A 49 -6.14 -0.78 8.37
CA ASN A 49 -7.43 -0.29 7.85
C ASN A 49 -7.38 1.17 7.34
N LYS A 50 -6.33 1.91 7.65
CA LYS A 50 -6.09 3.26 7.13
C LYS A 50 -5.26 3.16 5.85
N GLY A 51 -5.89 2.80 4.78
CA GLY A 51 -5.33 2.47 3.49
C GLY A 51 -4.10 3.26 3.04
N VAL A 52 -3.42 2.73 2.04
CA VAL A 52 -2.25 3.27 1.36
C VAL A 52 -2.32 4.78 1.10
N LEU A 53 -3.49 5.31 0.83
CA LEU A 53 -3.71 6.75 0.58
C LEU A 53 -3.82 7.60 1.87
N GLY A 54 -3.62 7.02 3.07
CA GLY A 54 -3.82 7.74 4.33
C GLY A 54 -5.22 8.33 4.50
N ALA A 55 -6.15 7.89 3.66
CA ALA A 55 -7.53 8.25 3.73
C ALA A 55 -8.16 7.52 4.91
N SER A 56 -8.70 8.26 5.84
CA SER A 56 -9.76 7.76 6.69
C SER A 56 -10.92 7.32 5.79
N ASN A 57 -11.60 6.24 6.14
CA ASN A 57 -12.79 5.75 5.42
C ASN A 57 -13.97 6.76 5.43
N GLU A 58 -13.72 8.01 5.69
CA GLU A 58 -14.71 9.06 5.80
C GLU A 58 -14.78 9.85 4.50
N GLY A 59 -15.74 9.47 3.68
CA GLY A 59 -16.17 10.26 2.55
C GLY A 59 -15.63 9.81 1.19
N ASP A 60 -16.27 10.32 0.17
CA ASP A 60 -16.01 10.09 -1.24
C ASP A 60 -14.70 10.78 -1.69
N MET A 61 -13.56 10.24 -1.29
CA MET A 61 -12.28 10.81 -1.68
C MET A 61 -11.93 10.43 -3.13
N PRO A 62 -11.69 11.40 -4.00
CA PRO A 62 -11.21 11.12 -5.35
C PRO A 62 -9.78 10.56 -5.29
N LEU A 63 -9.48 9.64 -6.21
CA LEU A 63 -8.12 9.21 -6.46
C LEU A 63 -7.27 10.41 -6.95
N ALA A 64 -6.01 10.43 -6.55
CA ALA A 64 -5.05 11.34 -7.15
C ALA A 64 -4.95 11.08 -8.65
N GLN A 65 -5.05 12.15 -9.44
CA GLN A 65 -4.96 12.08 -10.89
C GLN A 65 -3.50 11.96 -11.31
N PHE A 66 -3.25 11.15 -12.33
CA PHE A 66 -1.91 11.01 -12.91
C PHE A 66 -1.95 10.64 -14.39
N ALA A 67 -0.83 10.86 -15.05
CA ALA A 67 -0.54 10.33 -16.38
C ALA A 67 0.84 9.67 -16.36
N VAL A 68 0.95 8.47 -16.91
CA VAL A 68 2.21 7.71 -16.94
C VAL A 68 2.53 7.23 -18.35
N PRO A 69 3.81 7.04 -18.71
CA PRO A 69 4.19 6.38 -19.94
C PRO A 69 3.63 4.96 -20.00
N ASN A 70 3.09 4.59 -21.16
CA ASN A 70 2.73 3.21 -21.43
C ASN A 70 3.99 2.38 -21.69
N ALA A 71 4.19 1.32 -20.91
CA ALA A 71 5.38 0.47 -21.02
C ALA A 71 5.56 -0.17 -22.40
N ARG A 72 4.47 -0.40 -23.17
CA ARG A 72 4.52 -1.04 -24.49
C ARG A 72 4.92 -0.07 -25.60
N THR A 73 4.38 1.14 -25.58
CA THR A 73 4.58 2.12 -26.64
C THR A 73 5.70 3.09 -26.31
N GLY A 74 5.99 3.28 -25.03
CA GLY A 74 6.88 4.29 -24.51
C GLY A 74 6.37 5.70 -24.84
N ALA A 75 6.17 6.53 -23.85
CA ALA A 75 5.97 7.95 -24.07
C ALA A 75 7.33 8.64 -23.98
N GLY A 76 7.61 9.47 -24.97
CA GLY A 76 8.72 10.41 -24.89
C GLY A 76 8.37 11.57 -23.97
N GLY A 77 9.37 12.24 -23.39
CA GLY A 77 9.18 13.41 -22.58
C GLY A 77 8.69 13.13 -21.16
N ASP A 78 8.05 14.11 -20.56
CA ASP A 78 7.69 14.16 -19.15
C ASP A 78 6.26 13.64 -18.91
N ALA A 79 5.96 12.44 -19.40
CA ALA A 79 4.64 11.83 -19.22
C ALA A 79 4.45 11.17 -17.85
N ASN A 80 5.49 11.07 -17.03
CA ASN A 80 5.36 10.64 -15.63
C ASN A 80 4.91 11.81 -14.77
N ILE A 81 3.68 12.22 -14.97
CA ILE A 81 3.07 13.33 -14.26
C ILE A 81 2.13 12.75 -13.22
N ALA A 82 2.60 12.64 -12.00
CA ALA A 82 1.71 12.62 -10.85
C ALA A 82 0.94 13.93 -10.82
N GLN A 83 -0.27 13.93 -10.31
CA GLN A 83 -1.00 15.16 -10.09
C GLN A 83 -0.08 16.14 -9.39
N ASP A 84 0.00 17.33 -9.93
CA ASP A 84 0.89 18.34 -9.39
C ASP A 84 0.35 18.83 -8.06
N ASP A 85 0.99 18.43 -6.98
CA ASP A 85 0.68 18.87 -5.63
C ASP A 85 0.87 20.38 -5.46
N CYS A 86 1.50 21.03 -6.43
CA CYS A 86 1.72 22.47 -6.38
C CYS A 86 0.44 23.32 -6.54
N ASP A 87 -0.69 22.70 -6.88
CA ASP A 87 -2.00 23.38 -6.89
C ASP A 87 -2.68 23.36 -5.52
N SER A 88 -2.06 22.74 -4.54
CA SER A 88 -2.56 22.74 -3.18
C SER A 88 -2.09 24.01 -2.43
N ALA A 89 -2.95 24.57 -1.57
CA ALA A 89 -2.58 25.66 -0.69
C ALA A 89 -1.41 25.33 0.27
N ARG A 90 -0.96 24.07 0.28
CA ARG A 90 0.13 23.55 1.11
C ARG A 90 1.47 23.56 0.40
N ILE A 91 1.48 23.44 -0.93
CA ILE A 91 2.70 23.36 -1.75
C ILE A 91 2.51 24.33 -2.93
N PRO A 92 2.89 25.61 -2.79
CA PRO A 92 2.73 26.58 -3.88
C PRO A 92 3.58 26.18 -5.09
N CYS A 93 2.98 26.30 -6.28
CA CYS A 93 3.68 26.07 -7.53
C CYS A 93 4.87 27.02 -7.67
N PRO A 94 6.04 26.57 -8.14
CA PRO A 94 7.12 27.46 -8.51
C PRO A 94 6.64 28.47 -9.55
N SER A 95 6.88 29.74 -9.31
CA SER A 95 6.49 30.82 -10.22
C SER A 95 7.09 30.57 -11.61
N GLY A 96 6.25 30.37 -12.62
CA GLY A 96 6.64 30.24 -14.03
C GLY A 96 6.41 28.88 -14.67
N ASN A 97 6.13 27.81 -13.92
CA ASN A 97 5.87 26.48 -14.49
C ASN A 97 4.49 25.98 -14.08
N GLN A 98 3.43 26.46 -14.71
CA GLN A 98 2.15 25.77 -14.63
C GLN A 98 2.29 24.44 -15.39
N ARG A 99 2.30 23.36 -14.65
CA ARG A 99 2.26 22.02 -15.24
C ARG A 99 0.86 21.75 -15.80
N THR A 100 0.81 21.02 -16.90
CA THR A 100 -0.47 20.55 -17.43
C THR A 100 -1.09 19.59 -16.42
N PRO A 101 -2.35 19.79 -16.01
CA PRO A 101 -3.05 18.83 -15.16
C PRO A 101 -3.03 17.43 -15.75
N ALA A 102 -2.82 16.40 -14.93
CA ALA A 102 -2.63 15.03 -15.39
C ALA A 102 -3.73 14.56 -16.37
N CYS A 103 -4.98 14.92 -16.10
CA CYS A 103 -6.11 14.57 -16.98
C CYS A 103 -6.14 15.33 -18.32
N ARG A 104 -5.27 16.33 -18.50
CA ARG A 104 -5.12 17.11 -19.73
C ARG A 104 -3.83 16.86 -20.48
N VAL A 105 -3.01 15.93 -19.97
CA VAL A 105 -1.76 15.54 -20.64
C VAL A 105 -2.10 14.98 -22.02
N ASP A 106 -1.55 15.60 -23.04
CA ASP A 106 -1.67 15.18 -24.44
C ASP A 106 -0.28 14.78 -24.98
N VAL A 107 0.21 13.65 -24.47
CA VAL A 107 1.47 13.07 -24.88
C VAL A 107 1.18 11.69 -25.49
N PRO A 108 1.57 11.45 -26.77
CA PRO A 108 1.39 10.14 -27.38
C PRO A 108 2.03 9.03 -26.56
N GLY A 109 1.25 7.99 -26.29
CA GLY A 109 1.70 6.87 -25.46
C GLY A 109 1.63 7.10 -23.95
N ALA A 110 1.06 8.18 -23.48
CA ALA A 110 0.70 8.35 -22.06
C ALA A 110 -0.64 7.67 -21.73
N ILE A 111 -0.72 7.08 -20.55
CA ILE A 111 -1.96 6.58 -19.95
C ILE A 111 -2.39 7.57 -18.90
N ARG A 112 -3.53 8.20 -19.08
CA ARG A 112 -4.17 9.07 -18.09
C ARG A 112 -5.13 8.22 -17.26
N VAL A 113 -4.98 8.24 -15.94
CA VAL A 113 -5.89 7.49 -15.04
C VAL A 113 -7.34 7.93 -15.18
N CYS A 114 -7.56 9.20 -15.51
CA CYS A 114 -8.90 9.78 -15.67
C CYS A 114 -9.70 9.13 -16.81
N ASP A 115 -9.03 8.64 -17.85
CA ASP A 115 -9.67 7.95 -18.97
C ASP A 115 -10.22 6.57 -18.56
N LEU A 116 -9.87 6.12 -17.34
CA LEU A 116 -10.31 4.85 -16.77
C LEU A 116 -11.40 5.01 -15.71
N PHE A 117 -11.93 6.22 -15.52
CA PHE A 117 -12.94 6.50 -14.48
C PHE A 117 -14.38 6.26 -14.90
N ASP A 118 -14.61 5.86 -16.15
CA ASP A 118 -15.95 5.49 -16.67
C ASP A 118 -16.52 4.23 -16.02
N LYS A 119 -15.65 3.37 -15.49
CA LYS A 119 -15.99 2.11 -14.82
C LYS A 119 -15.30 2.05 -13.44
N PRO A 120 -15.66 1.06 -12.59
CA PRO A 120 -14.82 0.71 -11.46
C PRO A 120 -13.39 0.45 -11.94
N LEU A 121 -12.41 0.86 -11.14
CA LEU A 121 -10.99 0.77 -11.49
C LEU A 121 -10.23 -0.04 -10.47
N VAL A 122 -9.33 -0.90 -10.95
CA VAL A 122 -8.30 -1.54 -10.13
C VAL A 122 -6.94 -1.11 -10.62
N LEU A 123 -6.17 -0.48 -9.72
CA LEU A 123 -4.76 -0.18 -9.93
C LEU A 123 -3.92 -1.25 -9.23
N SER A 124 -2.84 -1.68 -9.85
CA SER A 124 -1.78 -2.48 -9.25
C SER A 124 -0.47 -1.68 -9.25
N PHE A 125 0.18 -1.57 -8.11
CA PHE A 125 1.55 -1.06 -8.00
C PHE A 125 2.48 -2.21 -7.71
N TRP A 126 3.49 -2.40 -8.56
CA TRP A 126 4.41 -3.51 -8.48
C TRP A 126 5.83 -3.10 -8.86
N PHE A 127 6.81 -3.92 -8.54
CA PHE A 127 8.22 -3.75 -8.87
C PHE A 127 8.96 -5.09 -8.75
N THR A 128 10.10 -5.23 -9.43
CA THR A 128 10.88 -6.47 -9.44
C THR A 128 11.79 -6.61 -8.22
N ARG A 129 12.17 -5.50 -7.59
CA ARG A 129 13.17 -5.49 -6.52
C ARG A 129 12.56 -5.85 -5.17
N GLY A 130 12.99 -6.95 -4.59
CA GLY A 130 12.67 -7.29 -3.21
C GLY A 130 11.50 -8.24 -2.99
N GLY A 131 11.02 -8.92 -4.02
CA GLY A 131 9.99 -9.97 -3.89
C GLY A 131 9.43 -10.39 -5.24
N ASP A 132 8.79 -11.56 -5.32
CA ASP A 132 8.13 -12.08 -6.53
C ASP A 132 6.82 -11.30 -6.81
N CYS A 133 6.88 -9.99 -6.95
CA CYS A 133 5.69 -9.19 -7.18
C CYS A 133 5.20 -9.28 -8.61
N GLU A 134 6.11 -9.49 -9.55
CA GLU A 134 5.81 -9.74 -10.95
C GLU A 134 4.88 -10.95 -11.13
N ASN A 135 5.04 -12.00 -10.33
CA ASN A 135 4.14 -13.16 -10.37
C ASN A 135 2.70 -12.81 -9.97
N GLN A 136 2.50 -11.73 -9.21
CA GLN A 136 1.15 -11.28 -8.87
C GLN A 136 0.47 -10.59 -10.06
N GLU A 137 1.23 -10.04 -10.99
CA GLU A 137 0.68 -9.50 -12.23
C GLU A 137 0.08 -10.57 -13.15
N ASP A 138 0.45 -11.85 -12.98
CA ASP A 138 -0.23 -12.96 -13.64
C ASP A 138 -1.65 -13.16 -13.09
N VAL A 139 -1.85 -12.98 -11.77
CA VAL A 139 -3.19 -12.97 -11.16
C VAL A 139 -3.98 -11.78 -11.67
N PHE A 140 -3.35 -10.60 -11.74
CA PHE A 140 -3.95 -9.38 -12.28
C PHE A 140 -4.35 -9.56 -13.76
N GLN A 141 -3.50 -10.21 -14.56
CA GLN A 141 -3.78 -10.54 -15.96
C GLN A 141 -4.98 -11.47 -16.10
N ARG A 142 -5.09 -12.50 -15.25
CA ARG A 142 -6.27 -13.39 -15.27
C ARG A 142 -7.55 -12.67 -14.88
N ALA A 143 -7.48 -11.77 -13.90
CA ALA A 143 -8.60 -10.92 -13.53
C ALA A 143 -8.98 -9.96 -14.67
N TYR A 144 -8.00 -9.32 -15.32
CA TYR A 144 -8.22 -8.48 -16.48
C TYR A 144 -8.97 -9.22 -17.58
N ARG A 145 -8.55 -10.43 -17.94
CA ARG A 145 -9.24 -11.25 -18.95
C ARG A 145 -10.70 -11.53 -18.60
N ARG A 146 -10.98 -11.72 -17.32
CA ARG A 146 -12.30 -12.08 -16.81
C ARG A 146 -13.22 -10.87 -16.68
N PHE A 147 -12.72 -9.73 -16.21
CA PHE A 147 -13.54 -8.62 -15.72
C PHE A 147 -13.42 -7.33 -16.55
N SER A 148 -12.55 -7.23 -17.55
CA SER A 148 -12.27 -5.98 -18.29
C SER A 148 -13.48 -5.34 -18.96
N ARG A 149 -14.55 -6.11 -19.21
CA ARG A 149 -15.80 -5.53 -19.71
C ARG A 149 -16.53 -4.68 -18.67
N GLN A 150 -16.33 -4.95 -17.38
CA GLN A 150 -17.04 -4.32 -16.27
C GLN A 150 -16.14 -3.44 -15.41
N VAL A 151 -14.84 -3.66 -15.44
CA VAL A 151 -13.83 -2.99 -14.59
C VAL A 151 -12.66 -2.58 -15.45
N ASN A 152 -12.13 -1.39 -15.24
CA ASN A 152 -10.87 -0.96 -15.81
C ASN A 152 -9.70 -1.42 -14.91
N PHE A 153 -8.58 -1.71 -15.56
CA PHE A 153 -7.38 -2.21 -14.93
C PHE A 153 -6.18 -1.41 -15.41
N LEU A 154 -5.28 -1.06 -14.51
CA LEU A 154 -3.99 -0.45 -14.84
C LEU A 154 -2.94 -0.94 -13.84
N ALA A 155 -1.92 -1.61 -14.32
CA ALA A 155 -0.74 -1.91 -13.55
C ALA A 155 0.27 -0.75 -13.70
N VAL A 156 0.95 -0.40 -12.63
CA VAL A 156 1.99 0.63 -12.59
C VAL A 156 3.26 0.00 -12.04
N ASP A 157 4.24 -0.11 -12.88
CA ASP A 157 5.59 -0.50 -12.46
C ASP A 157 6.27 0.67 -11.75
N VAL A 158 6.96 0.37 -10.65
CA VAL A 158 7.62 1.38 -9.83
C VAL A 158 9.14 1.25 -9.92
N ARG A 159 9.77 2.15 -10.69
CA ARG A 159 11.23 2.37 -10.75
C ARG A 159 12.07 1.23 -11.34
N ASP A 160 11.49 0.27 -12.03
CA ASP A 160 12.25 -0.67 -12.83
C ASP A 160 12.62 -0.05 -14.21
N SER A 161 13.52 -0.66 -14.93
CA SER A 161 13.86 -0.15 -16.25
C SER A 161 12.78 -0.45 -17.28
N ASP A 162 12.54 0.48 -18.20
CA ASP A 162 11.59 0.28 -19.31
C ASP A 162 11.84 -1.02 -20.10
N SER A 163 13.11 -1.41 -20.25
CA SER A 163 13.49 -2.63 -20.96
C SER A 163 13.13 -3.89 -20.19
N GLU A 164 13.31 -3.87 -18.88
CA GLU A 164 12.97 -4.98 -17.98
C GLU A 164 11.47 -5.19 -17.94
N VAL A 165 10.69 -4.11 -17.76
CA VAL A 165 9.23 -4.18 -17.77
C VAL A 165 8.70 -4.70 -19.10
N ARG A 166 9.23 -4.21 -20.26
CA ARG A 166 8.83 -4.74 -21.57
C ARG A 166 9.17 -6.21 -21.75
N LYS A 167 10.31 -6.65 -21.23
CA LYS A 167 10.72 -8.06 -21.24
C LYS A 167 9.70 -8.91 -20.47
N LEU A 168 9.36 -8.53 -19.23
CA LEU A 168 8.38 -9.24 -18.41
C LEU A 168 6.99 -9.28 -19.07
N ILE A 169 6.53 -8.16 -19.62
CA ILE A 169 5.25 -8.11 -20.36
C ILE A 169 5.24 -9.15 -21.49
N ALA A 170 6.36 -9.30 -22.22
CA ALA A 170 6.44 -10.26 -23.31
C ALA A 170 6.53 -11.71 -22.81
N GLU A 171 7.34 -11.98 -21.80
CA GLU A 171 7.55 -13.32 -21.23
C GLU A 171 6.28 -13.88 -20.59
N HIS A 172 5.55 -13.05 -19.84
CA HIS A 172 4.31 -13.44 -19.17
C HIS A 172 3.05 -13.27 -20.04
N HIS A 173 3.21 -12.76 -21.27
CA HIS A 173 2.08 -12.51 -22.19
C HIS A 173 0.98 -11.64 -21.57
N TRP A 174 1.35 -10.64 -20.78
CA TRP A 174 0.38 -9.72 -20.22
C TRP A 174 -0.24 -8.84 -21.31
N THR A 175 -1.55 -8.63 -21.23
CA THR A 175 -2.30 -7.80 -22.17
C THR A 175 -3.00 -6.62 -21.51
N HIS A 176 -3.06 -6.61 -20.18
CA HIS A 176 -3.54 -5.46 -19.43
C HIS A 176 -2.61 -4.24 -19.64
N PRO A 177 -3.13 -3.00 -19.49
CA PRO A 177 -2.31 -1.80 -19.55
C PRO A 177 -1.26 -1.77 -18.44
N VAL A 178 -0.03 -1.38 -18.80
CA VAL A 178 1.08 -1.20 -17.86
C VAL A 178 1.67 0.19 -18.04
N GLY A 179 1.64 0.99 -16.99
CA GLY A 179 2.29 2.29 -16.90
C GLY A 179 3.62 2.22 -16.17
N LEU A 180 4.46 3.23 -16.35
CA LEU A 180 5.80 3.33 -15.76
C LEU A 180 5.87 4.53 -14.80
N ASP A 181 6.13 4.27 -13.52
CA ASP A 181 6.45 5.28 -12.51
C ASP A 181 7.97 5.35 -12.32
N ARG A 182 8.66 5.99 -13.29
CA ARG A 182 10.13 5.94 -13.42
C ARG A 182 10.90 6.51 -12.25
N ASP A 183 10.38 7.56 -11.62
CA ASP A 183 11.01 8.27 -10.50
C ASP A 183 10.40 7.89 -9.13
N GLY A 184 9.29 7.17 -9.12
CA GLY A 184 8.57 6.81 -7.90
C GLY A 184 7.67 7.92 -7.36
N ALA A 185 7.44 9.00 -8.12
CA ALA A 185 6.59 10.10 -7.69
C ALA A 185 5.15 9.65 -7.47
N LEU A 186 4.64 8.81 -8.38
CA LEU A 186 3.28 8.28 -8.27
C LEU A 186 3.14 7.31 -7.10
N SER A 187 4.08 6.40 -6.92
CA SER A 187 4.06 5.48 -5.78
C SER A 187 4.13 6.22 -4.44
N ASN A 188 4.88 7.32 -4.36
CA ASN A 188 4.89 8.22 -3.20
C ASN A 188 3.55 8.91 -3.00
N LEU A 189 2.95 9.44 -4.07
CA LEU A 189 1.64 10.08 -4.04
C LEU A 189 0.57 9.13 -3.51
N TYR A 190 0.58 7.88 -3.97
CA TYR A 190 -0.33 6.83 -3.52
C TYR A 190 0.10 6.17 -2.21
N ARG A 191 1.24 6.57 -1.63
CA ARG A 191 1.82 6.01 -0.38
C ARG A 191 1.95 4.50 -0.44
N VAL A 192 2.48 4.00 -1.53
CA VAL A 192 2.71 2.57 -1.76
C VAL A 192 3.79 2.10 -0.78
N GLY A 193 3.39 1.33 0.22
CA GLY A 193 4.28 0.85 1.29
C GLY A 193 4.72 -0.60 1.11
N GLY A 194 4.33 -1.26 0.04
CA GLY A 194 4.67 -2.66 -0.20
C GLY A 194 4.24 -3.13 -1.58
N CYS A 195 4.70 -4.33 -1.96
CA CYS A 195 4.44 -4.91 -3.27
C CYS A 195 3.86 -6.32 -3.11
N PRO A 196 2.84 -6.67 -3.88
CA PRO A 196 1.99 -5.77 -4.66
C PRO A 196 1.09 -4.90 -3.78
N THR A 197 0.72 -3.73 -4.27
CA THR A 197 -0.32 -2.90 -3.67
C THR A 197 -1.44 -2.71 -4.69
N PHE A 198 -2.66 -3.05 -4.30
CA PHE A 198 -3.85 -2.85 -5.12
C PHE A 198 -4.71 -1.72 -4.57
N VAL A 199 -5.19 -0.86 -5.45
CA VAL A 199 -6.14 0.20 -5.15
C VAL A 199 -7.42 -0.05 -5.93
N TYR A 200 -8.55 0.00 -5.24
CA TYR A 200 -9.88 -0.21 -5.79
C TYR A 200 -10.65 1.11 -5.77
N ALA A 201 -11.31 1.45 -6.87
CA ALA A 201 -12.08 2.68 -6.96
C ALA A 201 -13.43 2.44 -7.65
N TYR A 202 -14.43 3.19 -7.21
CA TYR A 202 -15.72 3.30 -7.88
C TYR A 202 -15.59 4.11 -9.18
N PRO A 203 -16.59 4.04 -10.08
CA PRO A 203 -16.68 4.96 -11.20
C PRO A 203 -16.57 6.43 -10.74
N GLY A 204 -15.98 7.26 -11.57
CA GLY A 204 -15.61 8.63 -11.20
C GLY A 204 -14.28 8.73 -10.47
N GLY A 205 -13.55 7.62 -10.31
CA GLY A 205 -12.27 7.61 -9.62
C GLY A 205 -12.39 7.80 -8.10
N ILE A 206 -13.49 7.42 -7.51
CA ILE A 206 -13.72 7.55 -6.07
C ILE A 206 -13.11 6.34 -5.33
N PHE A 207 -12.23 6.62 -4.40
CA PHE A 207 -11.56 5.58 -3.60
C PHE A 207 -12.55 4.65 -2.90
N GLN A 208 -12.28 3.34 -2.94
CA GLN A 208 -13.09 2.33 -2.28
C GLN A 208 -12.30 1.56 -1.22
N ALA A 209 -11.14 1.00 -1.59
CA ALA A 209 -10.31 0.20 -0.70
C ALA A 209 -8.90 0.03 -1.24
N THR A 210 -8.04 -0.54 -0.41
CA THR A 210 -6.72 -1.04 -0.82
C THR A 210 -6.49 -2.46 -0.32
N SER A 211 -5.53 -3.14 -0.92
CA SER A 211 -4.95 -4.36 -0.34
C SER A 211 -3.45 -4.41 -0.66
N ILE A 212 -2.68 -4.90 0.29
CA ILE A 212 -1.23 -5.04 0.18
C ILE A 212 -0.88 -6.51 0.36
N GLY A 213 0.07 -6.98 -0.43
CA GLY A 213 0.56 -8.35 -0.37
C GLY A 213 -0.11 -9.28 -1.39
N LYS A 214 0.46 -10.47 -1.50
CA LYS A 214 0.04 -11.47 -2.49
C LYS A 214 -1.36 -11.98 -2.20
N LEU A 215 -2.15 -12.10 -3.25
CA LEU A 215 -3.51 -12.64 -3.24
C LEU A 215 -3.58 -13.84 -4.19
N SER A 216 -4.27 -14.89 -3.78
CA SER A 216 -4.65 -15.95 -4.72
C SER A 216 -5.66 -15.44 -5.75
N ASP A 217 -5.82 -16.15 -6.86
CA ASP A 217 -6.84 -15.84 -7.87
C ASP A 217 -8.23 -15.66 -7.25
N GLN A 218 -8.61 -16.61 -6.39
CA GLN A 218 -9.93 -16.58 -5.73
C GLN A 218 -10.09 -15.34 -4.86
N GLN A 219 -9.07 -14.99 -4.06
CA GLN A 219 -9.10 -13.80 -3.20
C GLN A 219 -9.19 -12.53 -4.02
N PHE A 220 -8.38 -12.42 -5.09
CA PHE A 220 -8.36 -11.25 -5.94
C PHE A 220 -9.69 -11.09 -6.71
N PHE A 221 -10.19 -12.17 -7.32
CA PHE A 221 -11.46 -12.17 -8.03
C PHE A 221 -12.63 -11.81 -7.12
N SER A 222 -12.66 -12.33 -5.89
CA SER A 222 -13.68 -11.96 -4.91
C SER A 222 -13.68 -10.46 -4.58
N LYS A 223 -12.49 -9.82 -4.50
CA LYS A 223 -12.39 -8.37 -4.30
C LYS A 223 -12.92 -7.59 -5.51
N VAL A 224 -12.63 -8.04 -6.73
CA VAL A 224 -13.13 -7.42 -7.95
C VAL A 224 -14.65 -7.58 -8.05
N ASP A 225 -15.20 -8.76 -7.76
CA ASP A 225 -16.64 -8.99 -7.72
C ASP A 225 -17.34 -8.10 -6.67
N ALA A 226 -16.74 -7.97 -5.49
CA ALA A 226 -17.23 -7.08 -4.44
C ALA A 226 -17.23 -5.60 -4.88
N LEU A 227 -16.17 -5.14 -5.58
CA LEU A 227 -16.10 -3.81 -6.15
C LEU A 227 -17.24 -3.57 -7.18
N ILE A 228 -17.48 -4.54 -8.05
CA ILE A 228 -18.57 -4.45 -9.05
C ILE A 228 -19.93 -4.35 -8.35
N ALA A 229 -20.18 -5.20 -7.36
CA ALA A 229 -21.44 -5.21 -6.63
C ALA A 229 -21.67 -3.88 -5.89
N ALA A 230 -20.66 -3.39 -5.18
CA ALA A 230 -20.71 -2.13 -4.44
C ALA A 230 -20.90 -0.92 -5.39
N SER A 231 -20.28 -0.94 -6.57
CA SER A 231 -20.44 0.11 -7.58
C SER A 231 -21.89 0.18 -8.10
N LYS A 232 -22.52 -0.98 -8.33
CA LYS A 232 -23.93 -1.05 -8.74
C LYS A 232 -24.87 -0.53 -7.65
N GLN A 233 -24.63 -0.88 -6.38
CA GLN A 233 -25.42 -0.39 -5.26
C GLN A 233 -25.31 1.13 -5.13
N ARG A 234 -24.08 1.68 -5.21
CA ARG A 234 -23.83 3.11 -5.17
C ARG A 234 -24.58 3.86 -6.30
N ALA A 235 -24.52 3.35 -7.52
CA ALA A 235 -25.23 3.95 -8.66
C ALA A 235 -26.75 3.94 -8.47
N ALA A 236 -27.31 2.97 -7.77
CA ALA A 236 -28.73 2.89 -7.45
C ALA A 236 -29.16 3.89 -6.37
N THR A 237 -28.26 4.25 -5.44
CA THR A 237 -28.56 5.19 -4.33
C THR A 237 -28.48 6.66 -4.77
N VAL A 238 -27.76 6.97 -5.84
CA VAL A 238 -27.58 8.35 -6.35
C VAL A 238 -28.67 8.77 -7.35
N ARG A 239 -29.54 7.84 -7.74
CA ARG A 239 -30.71 8.11 -8.59
C ARG A 239 -31.95 8.42 -7.77
#